data_aabc5cfb420476bb4d994af361b2d226
#
_entry.id   aabc5cfb420476bb4d994af361b2d226
#
_cell.length_a   1.000
_cell.length_b   1.000
_cell.length_c   1.000
_cell.angle_alpha   90.00
_cell.angle_beta   90.00
_cell.angle_gamma   90.00
#
_symmetry.space_group_name_H-M   'P 1'
#
loop_
_entity.id
_entity.type
_entity.pdbx_description
1 polymer ?
#
loop_
_entity_poly.entity_id
_entity_poly.type
_entity_poly.pdbx_seq_one_letter_code
_entity_poly.pdbx_strand_id
1 'polypeptide(L)'
;MRRTGMQFLGVTVVLALGCGGGTAGETGGASTGAATTGAATTGAAGSGTGSTGGTSEVAPTTGGDTSTGDVPAACGEGEPADPPIEWDPGQPEIAGCSVRGQREYRAIMHLHSHHSHDACDGDPQPNGVPDEACLQDLRDALCVTRIDLAMLTDHPVHASEWTLEELLVMRGMDEPVLGSEGTPIASWLVCDSGHRVLVMAGIESAEMMPMGLEEHVVDAYGVSSPAAFQQIKDAGALAWVAHTESRDVAELATLGLDGLEFYQLHANLDPDIREDYLGLEPDGFVTGTAPFFFGAQKTPVPDLASLGFLAPNEPSIVALESLGQTLRLTISAGTDAHQNVLANKASDGERIDSYRRMIRWFNNRVRLVGELTPASAKAALRAGHNHIVFEAFGSPIGFDFVALRGDVATEMGAEVTLADGLKLAATLPRLDPRSPQGGVAPGLEGRLYRATKDGRELLETWSEGAIEVVVPGPGVYRVEVWMTPRQLAPYLGEVAANYTETPVPWIYSGAIFIR
;
A
#
# COMPACT_ATOMS: atom_id res chain seq x y z
N MET A 1 0.54 45.41 19.82
CA MET A 1 0.80 44.61 21.03
C MET A 1 2.08 43.84 20.83
N ARG A 2 2.99 43.90 21.79
CA ARG A 2 4.40 43.46 21.63
C ARG A 2 4.52 41.95 21.51
N ARG A 3 5.17 41.47 20.44
CA ARG A 3 5.65 40.09 20.33
C ARG A 3 6.96 39.97 21.10
N THR A 4 6.98 39.15 22.14
CA THR A 4 8.18 38.73 22.84
C THR A 4 8.78 37.56 22.07
N GLY A 5 9.93 37.80 21.42
CA GLY A 5 10.69 36.77 20.74
C GLY A 5 11.39 35.85 21.77
N MET A 6 11.19 34.58 21.60
CA MET A 6 11.95 33.53 22.27
C MET A 6 12.99 33.05 21.27
N GLN A 7 14.25 33.38 21.52
CA GLN A 7 15.39 32.90 20.73
C GLN A 7 15.66 31.43 21.10
N PHE A 8 15.38 30.53 20.15
CA PHE A 8 15.95 29.18 20.17
C PHE A 8 17.31 29.21 19.45
N LEU A 9 18.31 28.64 20.09
CA LEU A 9 19.63 28.40 19.48
C LEU A 9 19.46 27.55 18.23
N GLY A 10 19.91 28.12 17.09
CA GLY A 10 19.67 27.58 15.78
C GLY A 10 20.43 26.28 15.49
N VAL A 11 19.67 25.26 15.16
CA VAL A 11 20.05 24.29 14.15
C VAL A 11 19.14 24.61 12.97
N THR A 12 19.68 25.32 11.98
CA THR A 12 18.98 25.53 10.72
C THR A 12 19.08 24.23 9.95
N VAL A 13 18.06 23.38 10.07
CA VAL A 13 17.84 22.28 9.13
C VAL A 13 17.19 22.93 7.91
N VAL A 14 17.96 23.15 6.86
CA VAL A 14 17.42 23.54 5.57
C VAL A 14 16.86 22.26 4.94
N LEU A 15 15.57 22.02 5.13
CA LEU A 15 14.82 21.04 4.37
C LEU A 15 14.61 21.59 2.96
N ALA A 16 15.47 21.23 2.03
CA ALA A 16 15.20 21.40 0.61
C ALA A 16 14.30 20.24 0.18
N LEU A 17 13.00 20.33 0.44
CA LEU A 17 11.99 19.45 -0.15
C LEU A 17 11.82 19.87 -1.60
N GLY A 18 12.60 19.26 -2.49
CA GLY A 18 12.51 19.46 -3.92
C GLY A 18 11.43 18.58 -4.54
N CYS A 19 10.15 18.85 -4.27
CA CYS A 19 9.09 18.38 -5.15
C CYS A 19 8.94 19.36 -6.30
N GLY A 20 9.50 19.00 -7.48
CA GLY A 20 9.39 19.80 -8.68
C GLY A 20 7.98 19.78 -9.27
N GLY A 21 7.10 20.64 -8.77
CA GLY A 21 5.89 21.07 -9.46
C GLY A 21 6.29 21.99 -10.63
N GLY A 22 6.75 21.44 -11.74
CA GLY A 22 7.08 22.20 -12.94
C GLY A 22 5.84 22.62 -13.71
N THR A 23 5.41 23.87 -13.50
CA THR A 23 4.56 24.55 -14.48
C THR A 23 5.46 24.99 -15.65
N ALA A 24 5.61 24.14 -16.65
CA ALA A 24 6.24 24.51 -17.92
C ALA A 24 5.23 25.23 -18.80
N GLY A 25 5.37 26.55 -18.86
CA GLY A 25 4.83 27.36 -19.94
C GLY A 25 5.78 27.27 -21.13
N GLU A 26 5.47 26.50 -22.15
CA GLU A 26 6.16 26.54 -23.42
C GLU A 26 5.37 27.29 -24.48
N THR A 27 6.00 28.36 -24.96
CA THR A 27 5.57 29.15 -26.13
C THR A 27 5.99 28.43 -27.40
N GLY A 28 5.05 28.38 -28.36
CA GLY A 28 5.14 27.68 -29.62
C GLY A 28 6.29 28.02 -30.54
N GLY A 29 6.63 27.05 -31.34
CA GLY A 29 7.42 27.15 -32.56
C GLY A 29 6.88 26.20 -33.62
N ALA A 30 6.16 26.73 -34.60
CA ALA A 30 5.68 25.98 -35.74
C ALA A 30 6.81 25.66 -36.72
N SER A 31 6.90 24.39 -37.14
CA SER A 31 7.66 23.99 -38.31
C SER A 31 6.81 23.06 -39.17
N THR A 32 6.56 23.55 -40.38
CA THR A 32 5.85 22.88 -41.47
C THR A 32 6.78 21.92 -42.22
N GLY A 33 6.35 20.68 -42.44
CA GLY A 33 7.08 19.71 -43.27
C GLY A 33 6.19 18.66 -43.88
N ALA A 34 6.10 18.69 -45.20
CA ALA A 34 5.26 18.12 -46.21
C ALA A 34 4.97 16.60 -46.15
N ALA A 35 3.79 16.30 -46.65
CA ALA A 35 3.26 14.98 -46.98
C ALA A 35 3.95 14.32 -48.16
N THR A 36 4.14 12.99 -48.12
CA THR A 36 4.25 12.15 -49.31
C THR A 36 3.34 10.93 -49.20
N THR A 37 2.52 10.83 -50.18
CA THR A 37 1.56 9.76 -50.45
C THR A 37 2.25 8.53 -51.02
N GLY A 38 1.85 7.32 -50.59
CA GLY A 38 2.25 6.05 -51.20
C GLY A 38 1.12 5.02 -51.11
N ALA A 39 0.73 4.51 -52.25
CA ALA A 39 -0.51 3.83 -52.58
C ALA A 39 -0.58 2.36 -52.13
N ALA A 40 -1.83 1.91 -52.04
CA ALA A 40 -2.33 0.58 -51.75
C ALA A 40 -1.91 -0.49 -52.77
N THR A 41 -1.80 -1.76 -52.30
CA THR A 41 -2.07 -2.93 -53.15
C THR A 41 -2.87 -3.97 -52.36
N THR A 42 -3.95 -4.36 -52.99
CA THR A 42 -4.92 -5.39 -52.65
C THR A 42 -4.35 -6.80 -52.87
N GLY A 43 -4.71 -7.74 -52.03
CA GLY A 43 -4.47 -9.18 -52.22
C GLY A 43 -5.46 -10.05 -51.46
N ALA A 44 -6.13 -10.91 -52.19
CA ALA A 44 -7.40 -11.59 -51.94
C ALA A 44 -7.30 -12.85 -51.05
N ALA A 45 -8.42 -13.08 -50.36
CA ALA A 45 -9.16 -14.29 -50.01
C ALA A 45 -8.50 -15.69 -50.07
N GLY A 46 -8.61 -16.40 -48.95
CA GLY A 46 -8.49 -17.86 -48.84
C GLY A 46 -9.43 -18.40 -47.77
N SER A 47 -10.48 -19.09 -48.23
CA SER A 47 -11.48 -19.79 -47.43
C SER A 47 -10.92 -21.09 -46.84
N GLY A 48 -11.21 -21.41 -45.57
CA GLY A 48 -10.87 -22.70 -44.95
C GLY A 48 -11.81 -23.03 -43.79
N THR A 49 -12.65 -23.95 -44.06
CA THR A 49 -13.69 -24.70 -43.36
C THR A 49 -13.39 -25.07 -41.87
N GLY A 50 -14.49 -25.03 -41.13
CA GLY A 50 -14.76 -25.32 -39.76
C GLY A 50 -14.22 -26.59 -39.12
N SER A 51 -14.13 -26.50 -37.80
CA SER A 51 -14.20 -27.65 -36.90
C SER A 51 -14.91 -27.21 -35.62
N THR A 52 -16.04 -27.87 -35.37
CA THR A 52 -16.82 -27.84 -34.14
C THR A 52 -16.08 -28.61 -33.05
N GLY A 53 -15.89 -27.99 -31.87
CA GLY A 53 -15.30 -28.66 -30.72
C GLY A 53 -15.77 -28.03 -29.40
N GLY A 54 -16.76 -28.66 -28.84
CA GLY A 54 -17.14 -28.89 -27.46
C GLY A 54 -16.79 -27.86 -26.39
N THR A 55 -17.80 -27.12 -25.95
CA THR A 55 -17.83 -26.45 -24.65
C THR A 55 -17.91 -27.50 -23.55
N SER A 56 -16.82 -27.71 -22.80
CA SER A 56 -16.87 -28.39 -21.52
C SER A 56 -17.20 -27.37 -20.44
N GLU A 57 -18.46 -27.34 -20.02
CA GLU A 57 -18.87 -26.76 -18.75
C GLU A 57 -18.24 -27.58 -17.62
N VAL A 58 -17.31 -26.97 -16.88
CA VAL A 58 -16.88 -27.50 -15.59
C VAL A 58 -17.86 -27.00 -14.56
N ALA A 59 -18.72 -27.89 -14.10
CA ALA A 59 -19.63 -27.66 -12.97
C ALA A 59 -18.82 -27.36 -11.69
N PRO A 60 -19.25 -26.40 -10.87
CA PRO A 60 -18.63 -26.18 -9.57
C PRO A 60 -18.96 -27.35 -8.65
N THR A 61 -17.94 -28.05 -8.20
CA THR A 61 -18.06 -29.04 -7.12
C THR A 61 -18.34 -28.31 -5.82
N THR A 62 -19.59 -28.35 -5.39
CA THR A 62 -20.01 -27.98 -4.04
C THR A 62 -19.51 -29.05 -3.07
N GLY A 63 -18.36 -28.80 -2.45
CA GLY A 63 -17.89 -29.47 -1.26
C GLY A 63 -18.16 -28.56 -0.09
N GLY A 64 -19.30 -28.69 0.56
CA GLY A 64 -19.59 -27.99 1.78
C GLY A 64 -18.77 -28.57 2.93
N ASP A 65 -17.89 -27.76 3.49
CA ASP A 65 -17.39 -27.94 4.84
C ASP A 65 -17.96 -26.79 5.69
N THR A 66 -19.02 -27.14 6.45
CA THR A 66 -19.60 -26.28 7.47
C THR A 66 -18.70 -26.33 8.70
N SER A 67 -17.77 -25.40 8.82
CA SER A 67 -17.13 -25.11 10.10
C SER A 67 -17.48 -23.69 10.53
N THR A 68 -18.30 -23.62 11.54
CA THR A 68 -18.48 -22.43 12.37
C THR A 68 -17.13 -21.92 12.84
N GLY A 69 -16.83 -20.71 12.51
CA GLY A 69 -15.82 -19.73 12.88
C GLY A 69 -14.78 -19.96 13.97
N ASP A 70 -14.22 -21.13 14.08
CA ASP A 70 -13.03 -21.33 14.93
C ASP A 70 -11.80 -20.94 14.12
N VAL A 71 -11.11 -19.89 14.56
CA VAL A 71 -9.72 -19.57 14.14
C VAL A 71 -8.92 -20.87 14.29
N PRO A 72 -8.22 -21.34 13.23
CA PRO A 72 -7.48 -22.58 13.33
C PRO A 72 -6.56 -22.59 14.54
N ALA A 73 -6.56 -23.66 15.32
CA ALA A 73 -5.75 -23.82 16.54
C ALA A 73 -4.21 -23.69 16.32
N ALA A 74 -3.78 -23.61 15.06
CA ALA A 74 -2.38 -23.33 14.66
C ALA A 74 -1.93 -21.88 14.95
N CYS A 75 -2.86 -20.97 15.24
CA CYS A 75 -2.57 -19.58 15.63
C CYS A 75 -2.41 -19.44 17.15
N GLY A 76 -1.68 -20.34 17.79
CA GLY A 76 -1.53 -20.48 19.24
C GLY A 76 -1.58 -19.17 20.04
N GLU A 77 -2.23 -19.21 21.18
CA GLU A 77 -2.21 -18.12 22.17
C GLU A 77 -0.76 -18.00 22.70
N GLY A 78 -0.01 -17.00 22.17
CA GLY A 78 1.27 -16.62 22.75
C GLY A 78 1.01 -15.70 23.93
N GLU A 79 1.55 -16.01 25.09
CA GLU A 79 1.57 -15.05 26.19
C GLU A 79 2.54 -13.89 25.87
N PRO A 80 2.29 -12.68 26.37
CA PRO A 80 3.24 -11.57 26.25
C PRO A 80 4.61 -11.98 26.76
N ALA A 81 5.65 -11.61 26.04
CA ALA A 81 7.02 -11.88 26.49
C ALA A 81 7.34 -11.09 27.77
N ASP A 82 7.89 -11.79 28.78
CA ASP A 82 8.41 -11.16 29.98
C ASP A 82 9.80 -11.77 30.28
N PRO A 83 10.90 -11.05 30.18
CA PRO A 83 11.04 -9.61 29.91
C PRO A 83 10.67 -9.18 28.48
N PRO A 84 10.60 -7.84 28.20
CA PRO A 84 10.32 -7.33 26.87
C PRO A 84 11.26 -7.95 25.83
N ILE A 85 10.69 -8.30 24.67
CA ILE A 85 11.48 -8.76 23.52
C ILE A 85 12.39 -7.60 23.08
N GLU A 86 13.66 -7.88 22.76
CA GLU A 86 14.56 -6.90 22.15
C GLU A 86 13.96 -6.38 20.84
N TRP A 87 14.20 -5.09 20.55
CA TRP A 87 13.73 -4.53 19.29
C TRP A 87 14.45 -5.18 18.10
N ASP A 88 13.67 -5.83 17.23
CA ASP A 88 14.15 -6.35 15.96
C ASP A 88 13.85 -5.33 14.85
N PRO A 89 14.87 -4.80 14.12
CA PRO A 89 14.65 -3.94 12.97
C PRO A 89 13.95 -4.66 11.79
N GLY A 90 13.99 -5.99 11.76
CA GLY A 90 13.25 -6.82 10.81
C GLY A 90 11.78 -7.00 11.21
N GLN A 91 11.10 -7.84 10.46
CA GLN A 91 9.73 -8.27 10.76
C GLN A 91 9.64 -9.79 10.77
N PRO A 92 8.81 -10.39 11.65
CA PRO A 92 8.57 -11.83 11.60
C PRO A 92 7.83 -12.19 10.31
N GLU A 93 8.00 -13.41 9.83
CA GLU A 93 7.12 -13.95 8.79
C GLU A 93 5.67 -13.86 9.24
N ILE A 94 4.74 -13.65 8.29
CA ILE A 94 3.32 -13.67 8.63
C ILE A 94 2.98 -15.04 9.22
N ALA A 95 2.31 -15.03 10.36
CA ALA A 95 1.81 -16.27 10.94
C ALA A 95 0.91 -16.99 9.93
N GLY A 96 1.18 -18.25 9.66
CA GLY A 96 0.49 -19.05 8.64
C GLY A 96 -0.97 -19.37 8.94
N CYS A 97 -1.67 -18.45 9.60
CA CYS A 97 -3.08 -18.54 9.96
C CYS A 97 -3.93 -18.22 8.74
N SER A 98 -4.61 -19.20 8.22
CA SER A 98 -5.51 -19.07 7.09
C SER A 98 -6.93 -18.72 7.55
N VAL A 99 -7.44 -17.58 7.13
CA VAL A 99 -8.86 -17.25 7.28
C VAL A 99 -9.60 -17.83 6.08
N ARG A 100 -10.52 -18.73 6.29
CA ARG A 100 -11.32 -19.38 5.22
C ARG A 100 -10.49 -19.93 4.04
N GLY A 101 -9.31 -20.54 4.33
CA GLY A 101 -8.43 -21.07 3.30
C GLY A 101 -7.61 -20.03 2.52
N GLN A 102 -7.70 -18.77 2.87
CA GLN A 102 -6.86 -17.71 2.30
C GLN A 102 -5.58 -17.55 3.11
N ARG A 103 -4.49 -17.27 2.42
CA ARG A 103 -3.21 -16.91 3.00
C ARG A 103 -2.95 -15.43 2.82
N GLU A 104 -2.39 -14.79 3.84
CA GLU A 104 -1.97 -13.40 3.77
C GLU A 104 -0.53 -13.29 3.25
N TYR A 105 -0.29 -12.26 2.44
CA TYR A 105 1.01 -11.88 1.93
C TYR A 105 1.26 -10.40 2.21
N ARG A 106 2.45 -10.09 2.71
CA ARG A 106 2.86 -8.71 2.97
C ARG A 106 3.27 -8.03 1.67
N ALA A 107 2.59 -6.96 1.31
CA ALA A 107 2.84 -6.25 0.07
C ALA A 107 3.22 -4.79 0.34
N ILE A 108 4.24 -4.31 -0.36
CA ILE A 108 4.51 -2.89 -0.48
C ILE A 108 4.07 -2.42 -1.86
N MET A 109 3.30 -1.34 -1.89
CA MET A 109 2.77 -0.73 -3.10
C MET A 109 3.14 0.74 -3.06
N HIS A 110 3.64 1.30 -4.16
CA HIS A 110 4.23 2.62 -4.23
C HIS A 110 5.60 2.68 -3.53
N LEU A 111 6.62 2.34 -4.31
CA LEU A 111 8.01 2.24 -3.89
C LEU A 111 8.91 2.51 -5.09
N HIS A 112 9.96 3.30 -4.89
CA HIS A 112 10.86 3.73 -5.96
C HIS A 112 12.22 3.07 -5.86
N SER A 113 12.76 2.69 -7.01
CA SER A 113 14.11 2.14 -7.14
C SER A 113 15.07 3.18 -7.72
N HIS A 114 16.30 2.77 -8.02
CA HIS A 114 17.27 3.61 -8.72
C HIS A 114 16.88 3.92 -10.18
N HIS A 115 15.75 3.45 -10.67
CA HIS A 115 15.18 3.84 -11.96
C HIS A 115 14.28 5.09 -11.87
N SER A 116 13.98 5.55 -10.66
CA SER A 116 13.30 6.82 -10.42
C SER A 116 14.30 7.97 -10.41
N HIS A 117 14.00 9.06 -11.13
CA HIS A 117 14.94 10.17 -11.36
C HIS A 117 15.38 10.90 -10.09
N ASP A 118 14.60 10.83 -9.05
CA ASP A 118 14.78 11.54 -7.78
C ASP A 118 15.12 10.61 -6.60
N ALA A 119 15.20 9.30 -6.82
CA ALA A 119 15.62 8.36 -5.78
C ALA A 119 17.14 8.49 -5.47
N CYS A 120 17.61 7.78 -4.43
CA CYS A 120 19.04 7.68 -4.11
C CYS A 120 19.71 9.03 -3.89
N ASP A 121 19.14 9.87 -3.01
CA ASP A 121 19.59 11.25 -2.73
C ASP A 121 19.52 12.18 -3.97
N GLY A 122 18.66 11.86 -4.95
CA GLY A 122 18.47 12.64 -6.19
C GLY A 122 19.54 12.39 -7.26
N ASP A 123 20.40 11.39 -7.08
CA ASP A 123 21.40 10.97 -8.07
C ASP A 123 21.40 9.44 -8.24
N PRO A 124 20.31 8.87 -8.78
CA PRO A 124 20.14 7.41 -8.90
C PRO A 124 21.08 6.78 -9.92
N GLN A 125 21.73 7.58 -10.78
CA GLN A 125 22.63 7.13 -11.83
C GLN A 125 23.89 7.99 -11.90
N PRO A 126 24.73 8.00 -10.85
CA PRO A 126 25.93 8.81 -10.81
C PRO A 126 26.84 8.51 -12.00
N ASN A 127 27.15 9.56 -12.80
CA ASN A 127 27.90 9.46 -14.06
C ASN A 127 27.26 8.51 -15.10
N GLY A 128 25.94 8.34 -15.09
CA GLY A 128 25.20 7.47 -16.02
C GLY A 128 25.31 5.97 -15.71
N VAL A 129 25.72 5.63 -14.50
CA VAL A 129 25.76 4.25 -14.00
C VAL A 129 24.77 4.12 -12.84
N PRO A 130 23.85 3.12 -12.87
CA PRO A 130 22.91 2.91 -11.78
C PRO A 130 23.59 2.80 -10.41
N ASP A 131 22.99 3.43 -9.38
CA ASP A 131 23.49 3.33 -8.00
C ASP A 131 23.17 1.96 -7.41
N GLU A 132 24.12 1.04 -7.54
CA GLU A 132 23.98 -0.33 -7.03
C GLU A 132 23.96 -0.39 -5.49
N ALA A 133 24.52 0.60 -4.78
CA ALA A 133 24.46 0.63 -3.31
C ALA A 133 23.05 0.98 -2.84
N CYS A 134 22.44 1.99 -3.44
CA CYS A 134 21.05 2.35 -3.17
C CYS A 134 20.09 1.20 -3.53
N LEU A 135 20.29 0.53 -4.67
CA LEU A 135 19.51 -0.65 -5.01
C LEU A 135 19.69 -1.77 -3.99
N GLN A 136 20.92 -2.00 -3.50
CA GLN A 136 21.16 -3.03 -2.49
C GLN A 136 20.43 -2.69 -1.17
N ASP A 137 20.41 -1.42 -0.76
CA ASP A 137 19.63 -0.98 0.42
C ASP A 137 18.14 -1.27 0.26
N LEU A 138 17.57 -1.05 -0.94
CA LEU A 138 16.18 -1.41 -1.25
C LEU A 138 15.95 -2.92 -1.14
N ARG A 139 16.82 -3.73 -1.74
CA ARG A 139 16.71 -5.19 -1.74
C ARG A 139 16.83 -5.76 -0.34
N ASP A 140 17.79 -5.28 0.46
CA ASP A 140 17.98 -5.69 1.85
C ASP A 140 16.77 -5.30 2.70
N ALA A 141 16.19 -4.13 2.45
CA ALA A 141 14.97 -3.67 3.12
C ALA A 141 13.79 -4.61 2.88
N LEU A 142 13.53 -4.98 1.61
CA LEU A 142 12.48 -5.94 1.26
C LEU A 142 12.67 -7.30 1.95
N CYS A 143 13.92 -7.76 2.00
CA CYS A 143 14.26 -9.03 2.63
C CYS A 143 14.08 -9.01 4.15
N VAL A 144 14.58 -7.99 4.82
CA VAL A 144 14.59 -7.92 6.29
C VAL A 144 13.20 -7.61 6.85
N THR A 145 12.39 -6.86 6.10
CA THR A 145 10.99 -6.58 6.46
C THR A 145 10.02 -7.68 5.98
N ARG A 146 10.55 -8.77 5.41
CA ARG A 146 9.75 -9.93 4.98
C ARG A 146 8.58 -9.54 4.08
N ILE A 147 8.85 -8.67 3.10
CA ILE A 147 7.89 -8.36 2.04
C ILE A 147 7.78 -9.58 1.13
N ASP A 148 6.56 -10.00 0.81
CA ASP A 148 6.27 -11.10 -0.12
C ASP A 148 6.03 -10.59 -1.55
N LEU A 149 5.48 -9.35 -1.68
CA LEU A 149 5.14 -8.71 -2.94
C LEU A 149 5.57 -7.24 -2.93
N ALA A 150 6.39 -6.84 -3.89
CA ALA A 150 6.79 -5.44 -4.10
C ALA A 150 6.31 -4.95 -5.47
N MET A 151 5.56 -3.84 -5.48
CA MET A 151 5.17 -3.09 -6.67
C MET A 151 6.08 -1.87 -6.76
N LEU A 152 7.07 -1.90 -7.65
CA LEU A 152 7.92 -0.75 -7.93
C LEU A 152 7.17 0.20 -8.86
N THR A 153 7.19 1.49 -8.56
CA THR A 153 6.41 2.50 -9.28
C THR A 153 7.28 3.69 -9.68
N ASP A 154 8.43 3.40 -10.29
CA ASP A 154 9.42 4.40 -10.65
C ASP A 154 8.85 5.49 -11.56
N HIS A 155 9.34 6.74 -11.41
CA HIS A 155 8.87 7.86 -12.21
C HIS A 155 9.19 7.72 -13.71
N PRO A 156 8.26 8.05 -14.63
CA PRO A 156 8.39 7.78 -16.06
C PRO A 156 9.52 8.55 -16.73
N VAL A 157 10.02 9.63 -16.12
CA VAL A 157 11.12 10.46 -16.67
C VAL A 157 12.36 9.61 -16.95
N HIS A 158 12.71 8.69 -16.06
CA HIS A 158 13.80 7.74 -16.26
C HIS A 158 13.28 6.33 -16.58
N ALA A 159 12.26 5.86 -15.86
CA ALA A 159 11.78 4.48 -16.01
C ALA A 159 11.32 4.16 -17.44
N SER A 160 10.83 5.15 -18.22
CA SER A 160 10.43 4.93 -19.62
C SER A 160 11.61 4.68 -20.58
N GLU A 161 12.83 4.96 -20.15
CA GLU A 161 14.05 4.74 -20.95
C GLU A 161 14.61 3.30 -20.78
N TRP A 162 14.11 2.57 -19.76
CA TRP A 162 14.53 1.21 -19.43
C TRP A 162 13.56 0.18 -19.98
N THR A 163 14.04 -1.02 -20.22
CA THR A 163 13.18 -2.15 -20.55
C THR A 163 12.41 -2.61 -19.30
N LEU A 164 11.26 -3.23 -19.48
CA LEU A 164 10.49 -3.79 -18.37
C LEU A 164 11.31 -4.80 -17.53
N GLU A 165 12.19 -5.58 -18.20
CA GLU A 165 13.09 -6.53 -17.55
C GLU A 165 14.09 -5.81 -16.61
N GLU A 166 14.63 -4.66 -17.02
CA GLU A 166 15.55 -3.88 -16.19
C GLU A 166 14.85 -3.29 -14.98
N LEU A 167 13.59 -2.85 -15.13
CA LEU A 167 12.76 -2.34 -14.01
C LEU A 167 12.43 -3.41 -12.96
N LEU A 168 12.63 -4.69 -13.23
CA LEU A 168 12.47 -5.76 -12.26
C LEU A 168 13.66 -5.90 -11.29
N VAL A 169 14.68 -5.06 -11.44
CA VAL A 169 15.86 -4.91 -10.57
C VAL A 169 16.56 -6.23 -10.20
N MET A 170 16.55 -7.20 -11.10
CA MET A 170 17.11 -8.53 -10.89
C MET A 170 18.61 -8.51 -10.68
N ARG A 171 19.11 -9.28 -9.72
CA ARG A 171 20.55 -9.46 -9.45
C ARG A 171 20.83 -10.89 -9.01
N GLY A 172 22.02 -11.36 -9.32
CA GLY A 172 22.56 -12.61 -8.77
C GLY A 172 21.71 -13.84 -9.07
N MET A 173 21.06 -14.38 -8.04
CA MET A 173 20.25 -15.62 -8.13
C MET A 173 18.76 -15.37 -8.33
N ASP A 174 18.37 -14.13 -8.62
CA ASP A 174 16.96 -13.81 -8.86
C ASP A 174 16.42 -14.57 -10.08
N GLU A 175 15.15 -14.90 -10.05
CA GLU A 175 14.52 -15.73 -11.06
C GLU A 175 13.45 -14.92 -11.81
N PRO A 176 13.52 -14.79 -13.15
CA PRO A 176 12.48 -14.14 -13.92
C PRO A 176 11.18 -14.95 -13.90
N VAL A 177 10.04 -14.28 -13.84
CA VAL A 177 8.73 -14.83 -14.11
C VAL A 177 8.31 -14.41 -15.51
N LEU A 178 8.17 -15.37 -16.39
CA LEU A 178 7.89 -15.10 -17.80
C LEU A 178 6.38 -14.96 -18.07
N GLY A 179 6.02 -13.98 -18.86
CA GLY A 179 4.69 -13.82 -19.44
C GLY A 179 4.43 -14.79 -20.59
N SER A 180 3.27 -14.66 -21.23
CA SER A 180 2.83 -15.54 -22.33
C SER A 180 3.74 -15.46 -23.56
N GLU A 181 4.42 -14.33 -23.78
CA GLU A 181 5.34 -14.11 -24.90
C GLU A 181 6.78 -14.51 -24.60
N GLY A 182 7.05 -15.03 -23.38
CA GLY A 182 8.37 -15.45 -22.95
C GLY A 182 9.27 -14.30 -22.48
N THR A 183 8.73 -13.09 -22.31
CA THR A 183 9.41 -11.93 -21.72
C THR A 183 9.18 -11.88 -20.21
N PRO A 184 10.16 -11.42 -19.41
CA PRO A 184 9.95 -11.23 -17.97
C PRO A 184 8.87 -10.17 -17.69
N ILE A 185 7.88 -10.54 -16.86
CA ILE A 185 6.80 -9.66 -16.38
C ILE A 185 6.86 -9.44 -14.85
N ALA A 186 7.67 -10.22 -14.16
CA ALA A 186 7.97 -10.12 -12.75
C ALA A 186 9.29 -10.83 -12.47
N SER A 187 9.80 -10.68 -11.25
CA SER A 187 10.96 -11.44 -10.77
C SER A 187 10.73 -11.95 -9.36
N TRP A 188 11.39 -13.07 -9.03
CA TRP A 188 11.58 -13.49 -7.66
C TRP A 188 12.95 -13.01 -7.20
N LEU A 189 12.97 -11.97 -6.38
CA LEU A 189 14.16 -11.55 -5.64
C LEU A 189 14.43 -12.59 -4.56
N VAL A 190 15.65 -13.14 -4.53
CA VAL A 190 16.06 -14.18 -3.59
C VAL A 190 16.91 -13.59 -2.48
N CYS A 191 16.39 -13.63 -1.26
CA CYS A 191 17.07 -13.15 -0.07
C CYS A 191 18.07 -14.20 0.47
N ASP A 192 19.14 -13.75 1.13
CA ASP A 192 20.12 -14.64 1.78
C ASP A 192 19.49 -15.58 2.82
N SER A 193 18.39 -15.17 3.44
CA SER A 193 17.60 -15.97 4.37
C SER A 193 16.79 -17.10 3.70
N GLY A 194 16.76 -17.15 2.37
CA GLY A 194 15.87 -18.02 1.59
C GLY A 194 14.44 -17.48 1.42
N HIS A 195 14.10 -16.35 2.01
CA HIS A 195 12.85 -15.64 1.70
C HIS A 195 12.86 -15.16 0.24
N ARG A 196 11.69 -15.10 -0.37
CA ARG A 196 11.54 -14.68 -1.77
C ARG A 196 10.51 -13.57 -1.87
N VAL A 197 10.84 -12.53 -2.61
CA VAL A 197 9.96 -11.39 -2.87
C VAL A 197 9.54 -11.42 -4.33
N LEU A 198 8.24 -11.43 -4.60
CA LEU A 198 7.72 -11.22 -5.95
C LEU A 198 7.80 -9.73 -6.28
N VAL A 199 8.67 -9.35 -7.21
CA VAL A 199 8.83 -7.96 -7.66
C VAL A 199 8.10 -7.79 -8.98
N MET A 200 7.28 -6.74 -9.08
CA MET A 200 6.55 -6.37 -10.30
C MET A 200 6.79 -4.89 -10.59
N ALA A 201 6.97 -4.56 -11.87
CA ALA A 201 7.18 -3.19 -12.30
C ALA A 201 5.87 -2.43 -12.46
N GLY A 202 5.92 -1.15 -12.19
CA GLY A 202 4.88 -0.17 -12.37
C GLY A 202 5.49 1.19 -12.70
N ILE A 203 4.67 2.20 -12.75
CA ILE A 203 5.06 3.59 -12.99
C ILE A 203 4.24 4.47 -12.05
N GLU A 204 4.84 5.56 -11.55
CA GLU A 204 4.09 6.64 -10.93
C GLU A 204 4.29 7.93 -11.70
N SER A 205 3.19 8.52 -12.11
CA SER A 205 3.13 9.86 -12.69
C SER A 205 2.08 10.70 -11.95
N ALA A 206 2.07 12.01 -12.23
CA ALA A 206 1.02 12.89 -11.70
C ALA A 206 -0.40 12.42 -12.02
N GLU A 207 -0.59 11.63 -13.08
CA GLU A 207 -1.90 11.24 -13.59
C GLU A 207 -2.34 9.84 -13.14
N MET A 208 -1.40 8.92 -13.02
CA MET A 208 -1.69 7.51 -12.76
C MET A 208 -0.54 6.78 -12.06
N MET A 209 -0.88 5.66 -11.44
CA MET A 209 0.10 4.73 -10.85
C MET A 209 -0.21 3.29 -11.28
N PRO A 210 0.03 2.92 -12.57
CA PRO A 210 -0.12 1.52 -12.99
C PRO A 210 0.85 0.61 -12.24
N MET A 211 0.35 -0.54 -11.79
CA MET A 211 1.13 -1.53 -11.05
C MET A 211 1.06 -2.91 -11.71
N GLY A 212 2.20 -3.58 -11.80
CA GLY A 212 2.30 -4.91 -12.38
C GLY A 212 2.13 -4.91 -13.91
N LEU A 213 2.81 -3.99 -14.59
CA LEU A 213 2.90 -3.91 -16.05
C LEU A 213 3.46 -5.22 -16.63
N GLU A 214 2.92 -5.65 -17.77
CA GLU A 214 3.46 -6.74 -18.57
C GLU A 214 4.10 -6.23 -19.87
N GLU A 215 3.82 -4.96 -20.22
CA GLU A 215 4.46 -4.22 -21.29
C GLU A 215 4.45 -2.72 -21.01
N HIS A 216 5.34 -1.96 -21.64
CA HIS A 216 5.34 -0.49 -21.55
C HIS A 216 4.27 0.14 -22.46
N VAL A 217 3.59 1.14 -21.89
CA VAL A 217 2.61 2.00 -22.61
C VAL A 217 2.95 3.48 -22.37
N VAL A 218 4.17 3.85 -22.75
CA VAL A 218 4.80 5.15 -22.44
C VAL A 218 3.90 6.34 -22.76
N ASP A 219 3.18 6.29 -23.88
CA ASP A 219 2.28 7.37 -24.34
C ASP A 219 1.05 7.56 -23.40
N ALA A 220 0.76 6.59 -22.53
CA ALA A 220 -0.36 6.66 -21.61
C ALA A 220 0.00 7.29 -20.25
N TYR A 221 1.25 7.20 -19.80
CA TYR A 221 1.64 7.49 -18.42
C TYR A 221 1.39 8.93 -17.95
N GLY A 222 1.41 9.91 -18.86
CA GLY A 222 1.13 11.32 -18.56
C GLY A 222 -0.28 11.78 -18.94
N VAL A 223 -1.25 10.86 -19.07
CA VAL A 223 -2.58 11.19 -19.62
C VAL A 223 -3.70 10.77 -18.68
N SER A 224 -4.41 11.74 -18.08
CA SER A 224 -5.62 11.51 -17.29
C SER A 224 -6.84 11.35 -18.20
N SER A 225 -7.07 10.13 -18.71
CA SER A 225 -8.25 9.83 -19.51
C SER A 225 -8.69 8.36 -19.39
N PRO A 226 -10.00 8.06 -19.58
CA PRO A 226 -10.48 6.67 -19.58
C PRO A 226 -9.76 5.79 -20.62
N ALA A 227 -9.37 6.35 -21.76
CA ALA A 227 -8.67 5.61 -22.80
C ALA A 227 -7.24 5.23 -22.38
N ALA A 228 -6.51 6.14 -21.73
CA ALA A 228 -5.18 5.86 -21.22
C ALA A 228 -5.23 4.79 -20.11
N PHE A 229 -6.19 4.90 -19.18
CA PHE A 229 -6.39 3.87 -18.13
C PHE A 229 -6.80 2.51 -18.72
N GLN A 230 -7.54 2.48 -19.83
CA GLN A 230 -7.82 1.23 -20.52
C GLN A 230 -6.57 0.63 -21.17
N GLN A 231 -5.67 1.44 -21.77
CA GLN A 231 -4.38 0.97 -22.29
C GLN A 231 -3.54 0.34 -21.18
N ILE A 232 -3.53 0.93 -19.97
CA ILE A 232 -2.85 0.37 -18.81
C ILE A 232 -3.40 -1.03 -18.45
N LYS A 233 -4.73 -1.20 -18.47
CA LYS A 233 -5.36 -2.50 -18.23
C LYS A 233 -5.05 -3.52 -19.31
N ASP A 234 -5.04 -3.08 -20.56
CA ASP A 234 -4.72 -3.91 -21.73
C ASP A 234 -3.24 -4.37 -21.67
N ALA A 235 -2.35 -3.55 -21.11
CA ALA A 235 -0.96 -3.88 -20.80
C ALA A 235 -0.80 -4.78 -19.56
N GLY A 236 -1.88 -5.37 -19.05
CA GLY A 236 -1.91 -6.33 -17.96
C GLY A 236 -1.83 -5.72 -16.56
N ALA A 237 -1.63 -4.41 -16.42
CA ALA A 237 -1.46 -3.75 -15.12
C ALA A 237 -2.78 -3.51 -14.38
N LEU A 238 -2.66 -3.20 -13.10
CA LEU A 238 -3.71 -2.61 -12.28
C LEU A 238 -3.79 -1.11 -12.59
N ALA A 239 -4.99 -0.60 -12.81
CA ALA A 239 -5.27 0.82 -13.05
C ALA A 239 -5.47 1.53 -11.70
N TRP A 240 -4.48 2.26 -11.26
CA TRP A 240 -4.42 2.90 -9.93
C TRP A 240 -4.08 4.38 -10.03
N VAL A 241 -4.33 5.13 -8.96
CA VAL A 241 -3.86 6.50 -8.77
C VAL A 241 -3.19 6.64 -7.41
N ALA A 242 -2.08 7.37 -7.39
CA ALA A 242 -1.39 7.82 -6.20
C ALA A 242 -1.92 9.18 -5.73
N HIS A 243 -1.50 9.62 -4.55
CA HIS A 243 -1.75 10.96 -4.01
C HIS A 243 -3.23 11.36 -4.06
N THR A 244 -4.11 10.44 -3.65
CA THR A 244 -5.57 10.60 -3.78
C THR A 244 -6.11 11.79 -2.99
N GLU A 245 -5.40 12.25 -1.95
CA GLU A 245 -5.76 13.42 -1.15
C GLU A 245 -5.85 14.71 -1.96
N SER A 246 -5.14 14.82 -3.06
CA SER A 246 -5.10 16.01 -3.91
C SER A 246 -5.97 15.90 -5.17
N ARG A 247 -6.67 14.76 -5.37
CA ARG A 247 -7.36 14.44 -6.63
C ARG A 247 -8.83 14.86 -6.63
N ASP A 248 -9.31 15.26 -7.81
CA ASP A 248 -10.74 15.55 -8.01
C ASP A 248 -11.55 14.24 -8.11
N VAL A 249 -12.45 14.04 -7.15
CA VAL A 249 -13.31 12.84 -7.07
C VAL A 249 -14.19 12.67 -8.33
N ALA A 250 -14.66 13.77 -8.94
CA ALA A 250 -15.49 13.70 -10.14
C ALA A 250 -14.68 13.26 -11.36
N GLU A 251 -13.41 13.65 -11.45
CA GLU A 251 -12.48 13.16 -12.45
C GLU A 251 -12.21 11.67 -12.25
N LEU A 252 -11.80 11.26 -11.04
CA LEU A 252 -11.51 9.87 -10.70
C LEU A 252 -12.67 8.92 -11.02
N ALA A 253 -13.92 9.39 -10.84
CA ALA A 253 -15.13 8.61 -11.17
C ALA A 253 -15.22 8.18 -12.64
N THR A 254 -14.51 8.85 -13.56
CA THR A 254 -14.57 8.60 -15.00
C THR A 254 -13.47 7.69 -15.52
N LEU A 255 -12.38 7.49 -14.77
CA LEU A 255 -11.14 6.88 -15.27
C LEU A 255 -11.19 5.35 -15.35
N GLY A 256 -12.16 4.70 -14.71
CA GLY A 256 -12.27 3.24 -14.72
C GLY A 256 -11.21 2.57 -13.87
N LEU A 257 -10.92 3.09 -12.69
CA LEU A 257 -9.91 2.61 -11.76
C LEU A 257 -10.22 1.19 -11.25
N ASP A 258 -9.17 0.41 -10.94
CA ASP A 258 -9.24 -0.80 -10.11
C ASP A 258 -9.15 -0.43 -8.61
N GLY A 259 -8.38 0.60 -8.28
CA GLY A 259 -8.22 1.07 -6.92
C GLY A 259 -7.56 2.44 -6.82
N LEU A 260 -7.34 2.87 -5.59
CA LEU A 260 -6.73 4.15 -5.25
C LEU A 260 -5.83 4.02 -4.02
N GLU A 261 -4.90 4.96 -3.88
CA GLU A 261 -4.07 5.07 -2.70
C GLU A 261 -4.86 5.74 -1.57
N PHE A 262 -5.24 4.93 -0.59
CA PHE A 262 -6.07 5.32 0.54
C PHE A 262 -5.27 5.96 1.68
N TYR A 263 -4.03 5.52 1.84
CA TYR A 263 -3.09 6.03 2.82
C TYR A 263 -1.71 6.19 2.19
N GLN A 264 -1.08 7.34 2.43
CA GLN A 264 0.17 7.66 1.79
C GLN A 264 1.10 8.37 2.76
N LEU A 265 2.37 7.93 2.80
CA LEU A 265 3.36 8.44 3.74
C LEU A 265 3.76 9.88 3.41
N HIS A 266 3.97 10.22 2.14
CA HIS A 266 4.39 11.54 1.69
C HIS A 266 3.41 12.64 2.17
N ALA A 267 2.10 12.38 2.11
CA ALA A 267 1.11 13.31 2.64
C ALA A 267 1.27 13.61 4.15
N ASN A 268 1.91 12.71 4.88
CA ASN A 268 2.23 12.90 6.29
C ASN A 268 3.62 13.50 6.54
N LEU A 269 4.48 13.59 5.51
CA LEU A 269 5.83 14.15 5.58
C LEU A 269 5.90 15.57 5.06
N ASP A 270 5.31 15.81 3.89
CA ASP A 270 5.40 17.07 3.17
C ASP A 270 4.60 18.18 3.89
N PRO A 271 5.23 19.32 4.21
CA PRO A 271 4.57 20.40 4.93
C PRO A 271 3.36 21.00 4.21
N ASP A 272 3.46 21.15 2.89
CA ASP A 272 2.40 21.79 2.09
C ASP A 272 1.18 20.85 1.98
N ILE A 273 1.41 19.53 1.78
CA ILE A 273 0.33 18.55 1.72
C ILE A 273 -0.33 18.39 3.09
N ARG A 274 0.45 18.38 4.16
CA ARG A 274 -0.06 18.35 5.54
C ARG A 274 -1.01 19.51 5.83
N GLU A 275 -0.61 20.72 5.47
CA GLU A 275 -1.42 21.92 5.72
C GLU A 275 -2.63 22.01 4.78
N ASP A 276 -2.39 21.93 3.46
CA ASP A 276 -3.39 22.23 2.45
C ASP A 276 -4.46 21.13 2.31
N TYR A 277 -4.08 19.86 2.46
CA TYR A 277 -5.00 18.74 2.24
C TYR A 277 -5.39 18.01 3.52
N LEU A 278 -4.46 17.80 4.47
CA LEU A 278 -4.78 17.08 5.70
C LEU A 278 -5.26 18.01 6.82
N GLY A 279 -5.06 19.34 6.69
CA GLY A 279 -5.39 20.31 7.74
C GLY A 279 -4.56 20.13 9.01
N LEU A 280 -3.33 19.63 8.88
CA LEU A 280 -2.39 19.36 9.96
C LEU A 280 -1.31 20.46 10.02
N GLU A 281 -0.61 20.56 11.17
CA GLU A 281 0.52 21.46 11.29
C GLU A 281 1.63 21.12 10.28
N PRO A 282 2.11 22.07 9.48
CA PRO A 282 3.10 21.79 8.41
C PRO A 282 4.43 21.28 8.95
N ASP A 283 4.87 21.71 10.13
CA ASP A 283 6.09 21.22 10.79
C ASP A 283 5.88 19.97 11.67
N GLY A 284 4.69 19.36 11.60
CA GLY A 284 4.29 18.24 12.44
C GLY A 284 5.16 17.00 12.27
N PHE A 285 5.72 16.76 11.07
CA PHE A 285 6.69 15.69 10.87
C PHE A 285 7.98 15.97 11.67
N VAL A 286 8.56 17.15 11.53
CA VAL A 286 9.83 17.51 12.20
C VAL A 286 9.66 17.51 13.71
N THR A 287 8.59 18.16 14.21
CA THR A 287 8.34 18.27 15.65
C THR A 287 7.96 16.94 16.27
N GLY A 288 7.18 16.11 15.59
CA GLY A 288 6.74 14.80 16.06
C GLY A 288 7.86 13.76 16.08
N THR A 289 8.78 13.82 15.11
CA THR A 289 9.90 12.86 15.02
C THR A 289 11.16 13.28 15.78
N ALA A 290 11.27 14.54 16.19
CA ALA A 290 12.43 15.06 16.90
C ALA A 290 12.86 14.21 18.13
N PRO A 291 11.95 13.69 18.97
CA PRO A 291 12.32 12.83 20.10
C PRO A 291 12.98 11.51 19.67
N PHE A 292 12.66 11.01 18.48
CA PHE A 292 13.12 9.73 17.95
C PHE A 292 14.46 9.83 17.23
N PHE A 293 14.69 10.94 16.51
CA PHE A 293 15.86 11.08 15.65
C PHE A 293 16.95 11.97 16.24
N PHE A 294 16.57 12.99 17.02
CA PHE A 294 17.49 14.04 17.48
C PHE A 294 17.60 14.16 19.00
N GLY A 295 16.93 13.27 19.76
CA GLY A 295 16.95 13.29 21.23
C GLY A 295 18.33 12.95 21.81
N ALA A 296 18.70 13.60 22.93
CA ALA A 296 19.89 13.24 23.68
C ALA A 296 19.56 12.13 24.68
N GLN A 297 20.38 11.11 24.76
CA GLN A 297 20.41 9.98 25.72
C GLN A 297 19.05 9.38 26.14
N LYS A 298 18.87 8.07 25.91
CA LYS A 298 17.62 7.30 26.08
C LYS A 298 16.53 7.67 25.06
N THR A 299 16.95 7.91 23.85
CA THR A 299 16.04 8.07 22.72
C THR A 299 15.16 6.83 22.57
N PRO A 300 13.88 6.99 22.27
CA PRO A 300 13.03 5.89 21.84
C PRO A 300 13.61 5.24 20.58
N VAL A 301 13.19 4.01 20.32
CA VAL A 301 13.56 3.31 19.08
C VAL A 301 13.14 4.15 17.86
N PRO A 302 14.06 4.47 16.94
CA PRO A 302 13.76 5.35 15.80
C PRO A 302 12.65 4.86 14.89
N ASP A 303 12.45 3.55 14.76
CA ASP A 303 11.37 2.98 13.96
C ASP A 303 9.96 3.36 14.45
N LEU A 304 9.83 3.72 15.75
CA LEU A 304 8.58 4.17 16.34
C LEU A 304 8.28 5.65 16.09
N ALA A 305 9.11 6.35 15.31
CA ALA A 305 8.88 7.75 14.93
C ALA A 305 7.52 7.98 14.28
N SER A 306 6.97 6.96 13.62
CA SER A 306 5.63 6.96 13.04
C SER A 306 4.53 7.37 14.04
N LEU A 307 4.68 7.07 15.32
CA LEU A 307 3.77 7.50 16.38
C LEU A 307 3.70 9.03 16.53
N GLY A 308 4.74 9.73 16.11
CA GLY A 308 4.86 11.18 16.30
C GLY A 308 4.25 12.02 15.18
N PHE A 309 3.96 11.42 14.01
CA PHE A 309 3.53 12.21 12.85
C PHE A 309 2.46 11.58 11.97
N LEU A 310 2.27 10.25 11.97
CA LEU A 310 1.25 9.62 11.16
C LEU A 310 -0.16 10.02 11.63
N ALA A 311 -0.98 10.42 10.67
CA ALA A 311 -2.39 10.76 10.87
C ALA A 311 -3.23 10.14 9.75
N PRO A 312 -4.53 9.92 9.96
CA PRO A 312 -5.44 9.47 8.90
C PRO A 312 -5.41 10.41 7.69
N ASN A 313 -5.41 9.85 6.49
CA ASN A 313 -5.57 10.61 5.25
C ASN A 313 -7.07 10.79 4.96
N GLU A 314 -7.68 11.74 5.66
CA GLU A 314 -9.14 11.95 5.60
C GLU A 314 -9.66 12.28 4.19
N PRO A 315 -8.98 13.09 3.35
CA PRO A 315 -9.40 13.32 1.98
C PRO A 315 -9.46 12.03 1.14
N SER A 316 -8.47 11.15 1.24
CA SER A 316 -8.46 9.86 0.53
C SER A 316 -9.54 8.91 1.05
N ILE A 317 -9.83 8.94 2.36
CA ILE A 317 -10.95 8.19 2.95
C ILE A 317 -12.27 8.67 2.34
N VAL A 318 -12.50 9.98 2.27
CA VAL A 318 -13.70 10.59 1.69
C VAL A 318 -13.80 10.31 0.20
N ALA A 319 -12.68 10.30 -0.53
CA ALA A 319 -12.64 9.94 -1.95
C ALA A 319 -13.12 8.50 -2.18
N LEU A 320 -12.60 7.52 -1.43
CA LEU A 320 -13.07 6.14 -1.49
C LEU A 320 -14.57 6.03 -1.20
N GLU A 321 -15.02 6.69 -0.11
CA GLU A 321 -16.41 6.64 0.34
C GLU A 321 -17.37 7.27 -0.68
N SER A 322 -16.96 8.34 -1.35
CA SER A 322 -17.74 9.02 -2.37
C SER A 322 -17.79 8.22 -3.67
N LEU A 323 -16.65 7.81 -4.20
CA LEU A 323 -16.54 6.97 -5.41
C LEU A 323 -17.22 5.63 -5.19
N GLY A 324 -17.07 5.07 -4.00
CA GLY A 324 -17.64 3.80 -3.59
C GLY A 324 -19.16 3.75 -3.61
N GLN A 325 -19.88 4.89 -3.70
CA GLN A 325 -21.34 4.89 -3.88
C GLN A 325 -21.76 4.28 -5.22
N THR A 326 -20.91 4.34 -6.23
CA THR A 326 -21.22 3.87 -7.60
C THR A 326 -20.19 2.92 -8.16
N LEU A 327 -18.96 2.95 -7.68
CA LEU A 327 -17.86 2.13 -8.14
C LEU A 327 -17.49 1.09 -7.08
N ARG A 328 -16.82 0.03 -7.50
CA ARG A 328 -16.14 -0.92 -6.63
C ARG A 328 -14.64 -0.69 -6.77
N LEU A 329 -14.01 -0.19 -5.74
CA LEU A 329 -12.60 0.19 -5.72
C LEU A 329 -11.85 -0.51 -4.59
N THR A 330 -10.60 -0.85 -4.87
CA THR A 330 -9.68 -1.37 -3.87
C THR A 330 -8.82 -0.24 -3.30
N ILE A 331 -8.28 -0.46 -2.12
CA ILE A 331 -7.40 0.49 -1.44
C ILE A 331 -5.95 0.01 -1.45
N SER A 332 -5.01 0.95 -1.33
CA SER A 332 -3.63 0.66 -0.97
C SER A 332 -3.07 1.67 0.01
N ALA A 333 -1.99 1.28 0.69
CA ALA A 333 -1.09 2.21 1.36
C ALA A 333 0.24 2.23 0.62
N GLY A 334 0.76 3.43 0.36
CA GLY A 334 2.01 3.68 -0.31
C GLY A 334 3.04 4.37 0.59
N THR A 335 4.27 3.90 0.56
CA THR A 335 5.36 4.52 1.32
C THR A 335 6.02 5.64 0.55
N ASP A 336 5.96 5.60 -0.78
CA ASP A 336 6.61 6.57 -1.65
C ASP A 336 8.12 6.74 -1.28
N ALA A 337 8.73 5.61 -0.90
CA ALA A 337 10.09 5.61 -0.39
C ALA A 337 11.10 5.69 -1.53
N HIS A 338 11.95 6.71 -1.49
CA HIS A 338 12.97 7.02 -2.49
C HIS A 338 14.39 6.99 -1.93
N GLN A 339 14.55 7.03 -0.60
CA GLN A 339 15.83 7.26 0.08
C GLN A 339 16.49 8.59 -0.36
N ASN A 340 15.72 9.71 -0.34
CA ASN A 340 16.17 11.01 -0.88
C ASN A 340 15.82 12.22 0.00
N VAL A 341 15.28 12.01 1.22
CA VAL A 341 14.75 13.12 2.05
C VAL A 341 15.65 13.43 3.25
N LEU A 342 16.09 12.41 3.99
CA LEU A 342 16.77 12.56 5.28
C LEU A 342 17.96 11.58 5.42
N ALA A 343 19.07 11.88 4.75
CA ALA A 343 20.29 11.07 4.78
C ALA A 343 20.99 11.03 6.16
N ASN A 344 20.55 11.88 7.12
CA ASN A 344 21.09 11.86 8.47
C ASN A 344 20.81 10.53 9.16
N LYS A 345 21.78 10.09 9.97
CA LYS A 345 21.63 8.86 10.76
C LYS A 345 20.93 9.13 12.08
N ALA A 346 19.99 8.26 12.42
CA ALA A 346 19.36 8.20 13.73
C ALA A 346 20.28 7.54 14.77
N SER A 347 19.82 7.41 16.02
CA SER A 347 20.60 6.87 17.14
C SER A 347 21.02 5.41 16.96
N ASP A 348 20.33 4.65 16.12
CA ASP A 348 20.65 3.27 15.77
C ASP A 348 21.72 3.15 14.65
N GLY A 349 22.18 4.28 14.11
CA GLY A 349 23.19 4.35 13.06
C GLY A 349 22.66 4.18 11.64
N GLU A 350 21.34 3.94 11.49
CA GLU A 350 20.67 3.87 10.20
C GLU A 350 20.16 5.26 9.77
N ARG A 351 20.08 5.53 8.47
CA ARG A 351 19.52 6.79 7.97
C ARG A 351 18.03 6.89 8.30
N ILE A 352 17.55 8.12 8.49
CA ILE A 352 16.17 8.37 8.94
C ILE A 352 15.15 7.88 7.91
N ASP A 353 15.42 8.08 6.64
CA ASP A 353 14.58 7.73 5.49
C ASP A 353 15.01 6.44 4.78
N SER A 354 15.65 5.50 5.49
CA SER A 354 16.02 4.22 4.89
C SER A 354 14.79 3.48 4.36
N TYR A 355 14.94 2.79 3.24
CA TYR A 355 13.88 1.91 2.70
C TYR A 355 13.34 0.97 3.78
N ARG A 356 14.23 0.33 4.55
CA ARG A 356 13.83 -0.60 5.61
C ARG A 356 12.89 0.06 6.63
N ARG A 357 13.23 1.26 7.13
CA ARG A 357 12.44 1.96 8.13
C ARG A 357 11.07 2.36 7.59
N MET A 358 11.04 2.95 6.39
CA MET A 358 9.79 3.40 5.77
C MET A 358 8.86 2.22 5.43
N ILE A 359 9.39 1.14 4.86
CA ILE A 359 8.64 -0.09 4.56
C ILE A 359 8.08 -0.75 5.82
N ARG A 360 8.81 -0.65 6.97
CA ARG A 360 8.38 -1.21 8.23
C ARG A 360 7.18 -0.48 8.85
N TRP A 361 6.99 0.81 8.55
CA TRP A 361 5.94 1.57 9.22
C TRP A 361 4.55 1.03 8.91
N PHE A 362 4.26 0.73 7.66
CA PHE A 362 3.01 0.10 7.25
C PHE A 362 3.16 -0.62 5.91
N ASN A 363 2.26 -1.53 5.65
CA ASN A 363 2.17 -2.26 4.40
C ASN A 363 0.73 -2.73 4.13
N ASN A 364 0.55 -3.38 2.99
CA ASN A 364 -0.71 -3.98 2.60
C ASN A 364 -0.65 -5.49 2.89
N ARG A 365 -1.76 -6.06 3.36
CA ARG A 365 -1.95 -7.50 3.50
C ARG A 365 -2.87 -7.96 2.39
N VAL A 366 -2.30 -8.67 1.43
CA VAL A 366 -3.04 -9.24 0.30
C VAL A 366 -3.42 -10.67 0.64
N ARG A 367 -4.71 -11.01 0.48
CA ARG A 367 -5.26 -12.34 0.77
C ARG A 367 -5.56 -13.08 -0.53
N LEU A 368 -5.07 -14.29 -0.64
CA LEU A 368 -5.38 -15.14 -1.78
C LEU A 368 -5.42 -16.63 -1.40
N VAL A 369 -6.11 -17.40 -2.22
CA VAL A 369 -6.11 -18.86 -2.14
C VAL A 369 -5.03 -19.38 -3.08
N GLY A 370 -4.19 -20.29 -2.59
CA GLY A 370 -3.10 -20.89 -3.38
C GLY A 370 -1.81 -20.08 -3.32
N GLU A 371 -1.01 -20.20 -4.38
CA GLU A 371 0.34 -19.63 -4.44
C GLU A 371 0.33 -18.18 -4.89
N LEU A 372 1.28 -17.39 -4.40
CA LEU A 372 1.56 -16.04 -4.86
C LEU A 372 2.21 -16.12 -6.25
N THR A 373 1.56 -15.50 -7.22
CA THR A 373 2.02 -15.32 -8.60
C THR A 373 1.62 -13.92 -9.07
N PRO A 374 2.19 -13.38 -10.16
CA PRO A 374 1.74 -12.10 -10.71
C PRO A 374 0.22 -12.07 -10.98
N ALA A 375 -0.31 -13.14 -11.55
CA ALA A 375 -1.74 -13.24 -11.87
C ALA A 375 -2.61 -13.29 -10.62
N SER A 376 -2.27 -14.13 -9.62
CA SER A 376 -3.05 -14.26 -8.39
C SER A 376 -2.98 -12.99 -7.52
N ALA A 377 -1.83 -12.32 -7.47
CA ALA A 377 -1.66 -11.04 -6.79
C ALA A 377 -2.55 -9.94 -7.40
N LYS A 378 -2.47 -9.76 -8.72
CA LYS A 378 -3.31 -8.79 -9.44
C LYS A 378 -4.81 -9.11 -9.31
N ALA A 379 -5.17 -10.39 -9.38
CA ALA A 379 -6.56 -10.81 -9.20
C ALA A 379 -7.09 -10.51 -7.80
N ALA A 380 -6.31 -10.80 -6.74
CA ALA A 380 -6.67 -10.49 -5.36
C ALA A 380 -6.83 -8.99 -5.13
N LEU A 381 -5.90 -8.18 -5.64
CA LEU A 381 -5.97 -6.73 -5.56
C LEU A 381 -7.19 -6.17 -6.32
N ARG A 382 -7.46 -6.62 -7.55
CA ARG A 382 -8.70 -6.24 -8.27
C ARG A 382 -9.97 -6.64 -7.51
N ALA A 383 -9.92 -7.77 -6.82
CA ALA A 383 -11.05 -8.23 -6.00
C ALA A 383 -11.21 -7.44 -4.69
N GLY A 384 -10.21 -6.66 -4.29
CA GLY A 384 -10.21 -5.93 -3.01
C GLY A 384 -9.95 -6.83 -1.80
N HIS A 385 -9.33 -7.97 -2.01
CA HIS A 385 -8.96 -8.90 -0.94
C HIS A 385 -7.69 -8.43 -0.24
N ASN A 386 -7.70 -7.22 0.25
CA ASN A 386 -6.57 -6.64 0.97
C ASN A 386 -7.01 -5.66 2.05
N HIS A 387 -6.11 -5.44 3.00
CA HIS A 387 -6.24 -4.44 4.05
C HIS A 387 -4.88 -3.83 4.37
N ILE A 388 -4.87 -2.66 4.98
CA ILE A 388 -3.67 -1.92 5.35
C ILE A 388 -3.35 -2.20 6.81
N VAL A 389 -2.06 -2.39 7.13
CA VAL A 389 -1.58 -2.63 8.49
C VAL A 389 -0.43 -1.69 8.82
N PHE A 390 -0.52 -1.02 9.96
CA PHE A 390 0.58 -0.23 10.53
C PHE A 390 1.49 -1.13 11.36
N GLU A 391 2.41 -1.79 10.67
CA GLU A 391 3.29 -2.83 11.19
C GLU A 391 4.31 -2.33 12.21
N ALA A 392 4.58 -1.02 12.25
CA ALA A 392 5.43 -0.43 13.29
C ALA A 392 4.91 -0.72 14.70
N PHE A 393 3.61 -0.91 14.85
CA PHE A 393 2.95 -1.17 16.14
C PHE A 393 2.83 -2.66 16.45
N GLY A 394 3.24 -3.51 15.52
CA GLY A 394 3.23 -4.96 15.59
C GLY A 394 2.31 -5.60 14.55
N SER A 395 2.60 -6.86 14.22
CA SER A 395 1.86 -7.64 13.23
C SER A 395 0.54 -8.16 13.79
N PRO A 396 -0.59 -8.01 13.08
CA PRO A 396 -1.87 -8.58 13.48
C PRO A 396 -1.97 -10.05 13.08
N ILE A 397 -2.73 -10.82 13.88
CA ILE A 397 -3.13 -12.20 13.55
C ILE A 397 -4.65 -12.31 13.70
N GLY A 398 -5.33 -12.82 12.65
CA GLY A 398 -6.73 -13.19 12.71
C GLY A 398 -7.71 -12.03 12.52
N PHE A 399 -7.27 -10.89 11.96
CA PHE A 399 -8.21 -9.86 11.49
C PHE A 399 -9.13 -10.43 10.42
N ASP A 400 -10.43 -10.12 10.49
CA ASP A 400 -11.38 -10.51 9.46
C ASP A 400 -12.52 -9.50 9.29
N PHE A 401 -13.03 -9.38 8.05
CA PHE A 401 -14.20 -8.56 7.73
C PHE A 401 -14.92 -9.13 6.51
N VAL A 402 -16.18 -9.53 6.68
CA VAL A 402 -16.99 -10.18 5.64
C VAL A 402 -18.44 -9.75 5.70
N ALA A 403 -19.15 -9.90 4.57
CA ALA A 403 -20.60 -9.93 4.55
C ALA A 403 -21.10 -11.37 4.68
N LEU A 404 -22.13 -11.58 5.50
CA LEU A 404 -22.72 -12.89 5.78
C LEU A 404 -24.16 -12.97 5.29
N ARG A 405 -24.47 -14.00 4.52
CA ARG A 405 -25.85 -14.40 4.20
C ARG A 405 -26.07 -15.84 4.63
N GLY A 406 -26.69 -16.03 5.78
CA GLY A 406 -26.66 -17.33 6.46
C GLY A 406 -25.22 -17.70 6.78
N ASP A 407 -24.79 -18.91 6.36
CA ASP A 407 -23.43 -19.41 6.58
C ASP A 407 -22.45 -19.05 5.44
N VAL A 408 -22.89 -18.30 4.44
CA VAL A 408 -22.06 -17.92 3.30
C VAL A 408 -21.39 -16.58 3.57
N ALA A 409 -20.04 -16.59 3.62
CA ALA A 409 -19.22 -15.40 3.75
C ALA A 409 -18.84 -14.86 2.37
N THR A 410 -18.91 -13.53 2.23
CA THR A 410 -18.40 -12.79 1.07
C THR A 410 -17.31 -11.84 1.54
N GLU A 411 -16.15 -11.92 0.92
CA GLU A 411 -14.94 -11.22 1.33
C GLU A 411 -15.05 -9.68 1.19
N MET A 412 -14.18 -8.95 1.91
CA MET A 412 -13.97 -7.53 1.66
C MET A 412 -13.59 -7.30 0.18
N GLY A 413 -13.89 -6.11 -0.33
CA GLY A 413 -13.76 -5.77 -1.75
C GLY A 413 -14.98 -6.10 -2.59
N ALA A 414 -15.90 -6.93 -2.10
CA ALA A 414 -17.05 -7.36 -2.89
C ALA A 414 -18.17 -6.33 -2.95
N GLU A 415 -18.91 -6.36 -4.06
CA GLU A 415 -20.23 -5.76 -4.17
C GLU A 415 -21.29 -6.81 -3.82
N VAL A 416 -22.19 -6.48 -2.89
CA VAL A 416 -23.21 -7.39 -2.34
C VAL A 416 -24.58 -6.74 -2.43
N THR A 417 -25.54 -7.45 -3.04
CA THR A 417 -26.92 -6.99 -3.09
C THR A 417 -27.56 -7.06 -1.70
N LEU A 418 -28.17 -5.94 -1.27
CA LEU A 418 -28.92 -5.87 -0.03
C LEU A 418 -30.06 -6.90 -0.03
N ALA A 419 -30.17 -7.65 1.04
CA ALA A 419 -31.23 -8.64 1.24
C ALA A 419 -31.57 -8.78 2.73
N ASP A 420 -32.75 -9.31 3.01
CA ASP A 420 -33.17 -9.59 4.38
C ASP A 420 -32.20 -10.56 5.07
N GLY A 421 -31.81 -10.22 6.29
CA GLY A 421 -30.90 -11.02 7.08
C GLY A 421 -29.41 -10.93 6.69
N LEU A 422 -29.06 -10.04 5.73
CA LEU A 422 -27.66 -9.75 5.44
C LEU A 422 -27.00 -9.11 6.66
N LYS A 423 -25.85 -9.62 7.06
CA LYS A 423 -25.04 -9.11 8.16
C LYS A 423 -23.64 -8.76 7.67
N LEU A 424 -22.95 -7.94 8.42
CA LEU A 424 -21.51 -7.78 8.39
C LEU A 424 -20.93 -8.42 9.63
N ALA A 425 -19.85 -9.18 9.46
CA ALA A 425 -19.09 -9.74 10.57
C ALA A 425 -17.67 -9.21 10.53
N ALA A 426 -17.15 -8.82 11.69
CA ALA A 426 -15.78 -8.38 11.82
C ALA A 426 -15.14 -8.96 13.08
N THR A 427 -13.87 -9.39 12.96
CA THR A 427 -13.09 -9.96 14.06
C THR A 427 -11.89 -9.08 14.35
N LEU A 428 -11.71 -8.67 15.61
CA LEU A 428 -10.50 -8.02 16.05
C LEU A 428 -9.31 -9.00 15.98
N PRO A 429 -8.17 -8.55 15.45
CA PRO A 429 -6.95 -9.33 15.49
C PRO A 429 -6.38 -9.37 16.90
N ARG A 430 -5.47 -10.29 17.14
CA ARG A 430 -4.54 -10.22 18.25
C ARG A 430 -3.16 -9.80 17.76
N LEU A 431 -2.34 -9.28 18.66
CA LEU A 431 -0.95 -8.99 18.38
C LEU A 431 -0.17 -10.32 18.21
N ASP A 432 0.65 -10.44 17.17
CA ASP A 432 1.59 -11.55 17.01
C ASP A 432 2.55 -11.57 18.21
N PRO A 433 2.67 -12.69 18.95
CA PRO A 433 3.54 -12.77 20.11
C PRO A 433 5.03 -12.55 19.80
N ARG A 434 5.40 -12.62 18.51
CA ARG A 434 6.77 -12.33 18.05
C ARG A 434 7.00 -10.83 17.77
N SER A 435 5.94 -10.04 17.77
CA SER A 435 6.07 -8.58 17.66
C SER A 435 6.68 -7.97 18.91
N PRO A 436 7.35 -6.81 18.79
CA PRO A 436 7.85 -6.08 19.94
C PRO A 436 6.72 -5.80 20.95
N GLN A 437 6.91 -6.25 22.17
CA GLN A 437 5.93 -6.06 23.24
C GLN A 437 6.60 -6.13 24.61
N GLY A 438 6.03 -5.45 25.58
CA GLY A 438 6.56 -5.40 26.95
C GLY A 438 5.47 -5.37 27.99
N GLY A 439 5.15 -6.51 28.57
CA GLY A 439 4.39 -6.70 29.82
C GLY A 439 2.93 -6.22 29.86
N VAL A 440 2.55 -5.22 29.10
CA VAL A 440 1.19 -4.66 29.05
C VAL A 440 0.60 -4.87 27.67
N ALA A 441 -0.53 -5.54 27.59
CA ALA A 441 -1.23 -5.74 26.31
C ALA A 441 -1.70 -4.40 25.72
N PRO A 442 -1.73 -4.28 24.37
CA PRO A 442 -2.34 -3.12 23.73
C PRO A 442 -3.85 -3.06 24.03
N GLY A 443 -4.40 -1.85 24.08
CA GLY A 443 -5.85 -1.67 23.98
C GLY A 443 -6.27 -1.73 22.51
N LEU A 444 -7.34 -2.44 22.19
CA LEU A 444 -7.88 -2.52 20.82
C LEU A 444 -9.30 -1.97 20.78
N GLU A 445 -9.63 -1.28 19.70
CA GLU A 445 -10.97 -0.81 19.40
C GLU A 445 -11.28 -1.01 17.91
N GLY A 446 -12.28 -1.82 17.61
CA GLY A 446 -12.84 -1.92 16.26
C GLY A 446 -13.91 -0.87 16.05
N ARG A 447 -13.98 -0.32 14.86
CA ARG A 447 -14.96 0.68 14.41
C ARG A 447 -15.54 0.25 13.08
N LEU A 448 -16.83 -0.03 13.03
CA LEU A 448 -17.54 -0.31 11.77
C LEU A 448 -18.19 0.97 11.28
N TYR A 449 -17.80 1.40 10.10
CA TYR A 449 -18.34 2.57 9.42
C TYR A 449 -19.24 2.18 8.25
N ARG A 450 -20.24 3.01 8.01
CA ARG A 450 -21.03 3.06 6.78
C ARG A 450 -20.93 4.45 6.18
N ALA A 451 -20.58 4.54 4.91
CA ALA A 451 -20.66 5.77 4.16
C ALA A 451 -21.78 5.70 3.12
N THR A 452 -22.54 6.78 3.03
CA THR A 452 -23.62 7.01 2.08
C THR A 452 -23.41 8.33 1.38
N LYS A 453 -24.27 8.68 0.43
CA LYS A 453 -24.25 10.01 -0.20
C LYS A 453 -24.46 11.16 0.81
N ASP A 454 -25.01 10.89 1.99
CA ASP A 454 -25.32 11.87 3.03
C ASP A 454 -24.19 12.00 4.08
N GLY A 455 -23.12 11.20 3.94
CA GLY A 455 -21.94 11.20 4.79
C GLY A 455 -21.64 9.84 5.41
N ARG A 456 -20.64 9.85 6.31
CA ARG A 456 -20.16 8.67 7.05
C ARG A 456 -20.79 8.62 8.42
N GLU A 457 -21.23 7.44 8.83
CA GLU A 457 -21.73 7.12 10.17
C GLU A 457 -20.92 5.99 10.80
N LEU A 458 -20.65 6.09 12.10
CA LEU A 458 -20.11 5.01 12.92
C LEU A 458 -21.29 4.14 13.38
N LEU A 459 -21.32 2.88 12.93
CA LEU A 459 -22.42 1.95 13.26
C LEU A 459 -22.17 1.21 14.56
N GLU A 460 -20.93 0.78 14.79
CA GLU A 460 -20.59 -0.06 15.95
C GLU A 460 -19.15 0.17 16.39
N THR A 461 -18.90 0.02 17.68
CA THR A 461 -17.56 -0.06 18.29
C THR A 461 -17.49 -1.27 19.21
N TRP A 462 -16.34 -1.97 19.19
CA TRP A 462 -16.10 -3.11 20.07
C TRP A 462 -14.64 -3.22 20.43
N SER A 463 -14.31 -3.86 21.55
CA SER A 463 -12.95 -3.95 22.08
C SER A 463 -12.42 -5.38 22.22
N GLU A 464 -13.24 -6.40 21.99
CA GLU A 464 -12.85 -7.80 22.13
C GLU A 464 -13.62 -8.69 21.13
N GLY A 465 -12.96 -9.73 20.65
CA GLY A 465 -13.56 -10.80 19.85
C GLY A 465 -14.12 -10.32 18.51
N ALA A 466 -15.31 -10.79 18.17
CA ALA A 466 -15.99 -10.53 16.91
C ALA A 466 -17.37 -9.92 17.11
N ILE A 467 -17.85 -9.21 16.10
CA ILE A 467 -19.21 -8.69 16.02
C ILE A 467 -19.93 -9.20 14.79
N GLU A 468 -21.26 -9.24 14.87
CA GLU A 468 -22.14 -9.36 13.72
C GLU A 468 -23.19 -8.24 13.77
N VAL A 469 -23.29 -7.46 12.71
CA VAL A 469 -24.23 -6.34 12.60
C VAL A 469 -25.15 -6.55 11.41
N VAL A 470 -26.45 -6.44 11.60
CA VAL A 470 -27.42 -6.46 10.49
C VAL A 470 -27.21 -5.22 9.63
N VAL A 471 -27.11 -5.41 8.32
CA VAL A 471 -26.91 -4.32 7.38
C VAL A 471 -28.15 -3.39 7.35
N PRO A 472 -28.01 -2.11 7.74
CA PRO A 472 -29.16 -1.19 7.81
C PRO A 472 -29.63 -0.65 6.44
N GLY A 473 -28.82 -0.81 5.39
CA GLY A 473 -29.13 -0.32 4.04
C GLY A 473 -27.95 -0.26 3.10
N PRO A 474 -28.12 0.24 1.87
CA PRO A 474 -27.02 0.42 0.91
C PRO A 474 -25.95 1.39 1.43
N GLY A 475 -24.71 1.17 1.01
CA GLY A 475 -23.58 2.02 1.38
C GLY A 475 -22.22 1.34 1.19
N VAL A 476 -21.17 2.07 1.49
CA VAL A 476 -19.79 1.59 1.54
C VAL A 476 -19.45 1.28 3.00
N TYR A 477 -19.13 0.04 3.28
CA TYR A 477 -18.85 -0.42 4.63
C TYR A 477 -17.38 -0.75 4.80
N ARG A 478 -16.76 -0.31 5.88
CA ARG A 478 -15.37 -0.60 6.21
C ARG A 478 -15.14 -0.66 7.72
N VAL A 479 -14.10 -1.37 8.09
CA VAL A 479 -13.65 -1.50 9.48
C VAL A 479 -12.32 -0.79 9.66
N GLU A 480 -12.18 -0.09 10.76
CA GLU A 480 -10.92 0.37 11.28
C GLU A 480 -10.62 -0.35 12.59
N VAL A 481 -9.38 -0.77 12.79
CA VAL A 481 -8.91 -1.21 14.11
C VAL A 481 -7.93 -0.17 14.63
N TRP A 482 -8.24 0.37 15.79
CA TRP A 482 -7.40 1.32 16.51
C TRP A 482 -6.68 0.62 17.66
N MET A 483 -5.41 0.97 17.86
CA MET A 483 -4.59 0.41 18.92
C MET A 483 -4.15 1.49 19.88
N THR A 484 -4.30 1.26 21.18
CA THR A 484 -3.62 2.01 22.23
C THR A 484 -2.32 1.26 22.54
N PRO A 485 -1.14 1.76 22.10
CA PRO A 485 0.07 0.95 21.96
C PRO A 485 0.88 0.81 23.26
N ARG A 486 0.23 0.38 24.35
CA ARG A 486 0.83 0.22 25.68
C ARG A 486 2.02 -0.73 25.71
N GLN A 487 1.98 -1.78 24.87
CA GLN A 487 3.06 -2.77 24.73
C GLN A 487 4.37 -2.16 24.25
N LEU A 488 4.35 -0.97 23.67
CA LEU A 488 5.54 -0.28 23.16
C LEU A 488 6.25 0.59 24.21
N ALA A 489 5.71 0.71 25.42
CA ALA A 489 6.30 1.54 26.48
C ALA A 489 7.80 1.29 26.73
N PRO A 490 8.32 0.04 26.77
CA PRO A 490 9.75 -0.22 26.99
C PRO A 490 10.66 0.35 25.89
N TYR A 491 10.15 0.46 24.67
CA TYR A 491 10.88 0.92 23.48
C TYR A 491 10.80 2.45 23.28
N LEU A 492 9.89 3.10 23.99
CA LEU A 492 9.67 4.55 23.95
C LEU A 492 10.44 5.29 25.06
N GLY A 493 10.91 4.57 26.08
CA GLY A 493 11.71 5.16 27.15
C GLY A 493 10.99 6.33 27.85
N GLU A 494 11.66 7.48 27.95
CA GLU A 494 11.14 8.66 28.68
C GLU A 494 9.92 9.33 28.00
N VAL A 495 9.71 9.09 26.70
CA VAL A 495 8.57 9.68 25.96
C VAL A 495 7.34 8.76 25.95
N ALA A 496 7.40 7.60 26.57
CA ALA A 496 6.32 6.60 26.54
C ALA A 496 4.95 7.18 26.91
N ALA A 497 4.89 8.01 27.94
CA ALA A 497 3.64 8.63 28.40
C ALA A 497 2.95 9.52 27.35
N ASN A 498 3.68 9.97 26.33
CA ASN A 498 3.11 10.81 25.27
C ASN A 498 2.33 9.99 24.21
N TYR A 499 2.62 8.69 24.09
CA TYR A 499 2.12 7.86 22.99
C TYR A 499 1.30 6.67 23.44
N THR A 500 1.63 6.05 24.59
CA THR A 500 1.07 4.75 25.00
C THR A 500 -0.41 4.78 25.40
N GLU A 501 -0.96 5.96 25.66
CA GLU A 501 -2.39 6.14 26.00
C GLU A 501 -3.19 6.83 24.88
N THR A 502 -2.55 7.14 23.73
CA THR A 502 -3.22 7.73 22.57
C THR A 502 -3.50 6.65 21.54
N PRO A 503 -4.78 6.40 21.20
CA PRO A 503 -5.11 5.44 20.14
C PRO A 503 -4.57 5.91 18.78
N VAL A 504 -4.00 4.96 18.03
CA VAL A 504 -3.51 5.15 16.66
C VAL A 504 -4.21 4.15 15.73
N PRO A 505 -4.39 4.45 14.43
CA PRO A 505 -4.90 3.47 13.50
C PRO A 505 -3.91 2.32 13.36
N TRP A 506 -4.39 1.09 13.44
CA TRP A 506 -3.60 -0.12 13.25
C TRP A 506 -3.97 -0.88 11.98
N ILE A 507 -5.27 -0.94 11.66
CA ILE A 507 -5.76 -1.59 10.44
C ILE A 507 -6.84 -0.75 9.79
N TYR A 508 -6.76 -0.61 8.45
CA TYR A 508 -7.87 -0.20 7.60
C TYR A 508 -8.27 -1.37 6.71
N SER A 509 -9.52 -1.81 6.79
CA SER A 509 -10.04 -2.88 5.92
C SER A 509 -10.26 -2.41 4.49
N GLY A 510 -10.23 -3.33 3.52
CA GLY A 510 -10.94 -3.14 2.27
C GLY A 510 -12.43 -2.88 2.52
N ALA A 511 -13.11 -2.24 1.57
CA ALA A 511 -14.53 -1.93 1.71
C ALA A 511 -15.42 -3.11 1.25
N ILE A 512 -16.65 -3.19 1.79
CA ILE A 512 -17.75 -3.99 1.25
C ILE A 512 -18.81 -3.02 0.74
N PHE A 513 -19.22 -3.18 -0.52
CA PHE A 513 -20.14 -2.30 -1.21
C PHE A 513 -21.53 -2.93 -1.22
N ILE A 514 -22.46 -2.41 -0.44
CA ILE A 514 -23.85 -2.91 -0.39
C ILE A 514 -24.72 -2.06 -1.32
N ARG A 515 -25.40 -2.73 -2.29
CA ARG A 515 -26.27 -2.10 -3.29
C ARG A 515 -27.70 -2.52 -3.14
#